data_ab934fa1af2e0d8fa9d6e4de84580979
#
_entry.id   ab934fa1af2e0d8fa9d6e4de84580979
#
_cell.length_a   1.000
_cell.length_b   1.000
_cell.length_c   1.000
_cell.angle_alpha   90.00
_cell.angle_beta   90.00
_cell.angle_gamma   90.00
#
_symmetry.space_group_name_H-M   'P 1'
#
loop_
_entity.id
_entity.type
_entity.pdbx_description
1 polymer ?
#
loop_
_entity_poly.entity_id
_entity_poly.type
_entity_poly.pdbx_seq_one_letter_code
_entity_poly.pdbx_strand_id
1 'polypeptide(L)'
;MTTDIAQNIADDGADAAETAETTETVTAIGAIDIESMVAPPSPTRLAPIPTPVEQTKFFPHTDEFPEGCQVISDLDQDDFGYPVNIEQVTYVTRQLADGSSVDLPIWVFTPGVDNMPEGAMPEGGWPVIVFVRGSAFHKQNVTDCSNCFVRIAEQGYVVAALKYRHSDIAPFPAQMQDCKTAVRFMRKNAERFHCNKDRIALWGDSSGGHTVLMAGFTGNRAPDTDAYAEESAEVNAIVDWHGPTDFAKMNFYPSSQNHSDPQCPEGVVIGGVDVLEHPDLSAQASPMTYLSADMPTPSTLIMHGGRDQLVPFNQSCRLYATLKALGKDVTFYKLDNACHACYGFRSARALRLVFDWLSDRL
;
A
#
# COMPACT_ATOMS: atom_id res chain seq x y z
N MET A 1 6.80 -45.34 -27.84
CA MET A 1 5.60 -45.55 -28.65
C MET A 1 5.06 -44.18 -28.94
N THR A 2 5.51 -43.68 -30.06
CA THR A 2 5.07 -42.50 -30.80
C THR A 2 3.84 -42.85 -31.61
N THR A 3 2.83 -42.03 -31.64
CA THR A 3 1.88 -41.82 -32.80
C THR A 3 0.99 -40.61 -32.47
N ASP A 4 1.25 -39.48 -33.13
CA ASP A 4 0.45 -38.89 -34.20
C ASP A 4 -1.00 -38.51 -33.83
N ILE A 5 -1.23 -37.22 -33.65
CA ILE A 5 -2.45 -36.55 -34.05
C ILE A 5 -2.04 -35.28 -34.82
N ALA A 6 -1.77 -35.43 -36.08
CA ALA A 6 -1.86 -34.42 -37.11
C ALA A 6 -2.84 -34.94 -38.15
N GLN A 7 -3.80 -34.13 -38.51
CA GLN A 7 -4.65 -34.11 -39.71
C GLN A 7 -6.14 -33.95 -39.36
N ASN A 8 -6.60 -32.71 -39.53
CA ASN A 8 -7.78 -32.38 -40.33
C ASN A 8 -7.91 -30.86 -40.42
N ILE A 9 -7.27 -30.34 -41.47
CA ILE A 9 -7.69 -29.11 -42.12
C ILE A 9 -7.85 -29.50 -43.58
N ALA A 10 -9.05 -29.70 -44.00
CA ALA A 10 -9.41 -29.77 -45.40
C ALA A 10 -10.59 -28.82 -45.60
N ASP A 11 -10.33 -27.84 -46.47
CA ASP A 11 -11.20 -27.23 -47.45
C ASP A 11 -12.69 -27.03 -47.10
N ASP A 12 -13.07 -25.76 -46.99
CA ASP A 12 -14.22 -25.26 -47.75
C ASP A 12 -13.93 -23.84 -48.24
N GLY A 13 -13.62 -23.73 -49.52
CA GLY A 13 -13.61 -22.48 -50.26
C GLY A 13 -15.03 -22.14 -50.66
N ALA A 14 -15.30 -20.86 -50.68
CA ALA A 14 -16.33 -20.07 -51.25
C ALA A 14 -16.95 -19.10 -50.23
N ASP A 15 -16.55 -17.87 -50.18
CA ASP A 15 -17.28 -16.76 -50.80
C ASP A 15 -16.49 -15.45 -50.63
N ALA A 16 -15.80 -15.09 -51.71
CA ALA A 16 -15.21 -13.76 -51.86
C ALA A 16 -16.24 -12.86 -52.49
N ALA A 17 -17.26 -12.42 -51.72
CA ALA A 17 -18.24 -11.45 -52.23
C ALA A 17 -19.04 -10.78 -51.08
N GLU A 18 -18.38 -10.26 -50.02
CA GLU A 18 -19.08 -9.37 -49.07
C GLU A 18 -18.10 -8.50 -48.23
N THR A 19 -17.16 -7.87 -48.93
CA THR A 19 -16.29 -6.85 -48.33
C THR A 19 -16.24 -5.54 -49.13
N ALA A 20 -17.36 -5.17 -49.74
CA ALA A 20 -17.46 -3.93 -50.50
C ALA A 20 -18.52 -2.96 -49.95
N GLU A 21 -19.06 -3.15 -48.75
CA GLU A 21 -20.12 -2.27 -48.22
C GLU A 21 -19.80 -1.60 -46.88
N THR A 22 -18.55 -1.63 -46.40
CA THR A 22 -18.18 -0.95 -45.14
C THR A 22 -17.23 0.24 -45.34
N THR A 23 -17.02 0.69 -46.58
CA THR A 23 -16.14 1.83 -46.88
C THR A 23 -16.89 3.11 -47.25
N GLU A 24 -18.22 3.14 -47.24
CA GLU A 24 -19.01 4.33 -47.58
C GLU A 24 -19.65 5.08 -46.40
N THR A 25 -19.36 4.69 -45.14
CA THR A 25 -19.98 5.37 -43.99
C THR A 25 -19.03 6.34 -43.26
N VAL A 26 -17.85 6.63 -43.79
CA VAL A 26 -16.89 7.57 -43.18
C VAL A 26 -16.82 8.92 -43.91
N THR A 27 -17.60 9.14 -44.97
CA THR A 27 -17.52 10.36 -45.79
C THR A 27 -18.73 11.30 -45.68
N ALA A 28 -19.48 11.27 -44.59
CA ALA A 28 -20.56 12.20 -44.35
C ALA A 28 -20.65 12.74 -42.94
N ILE A 29 -19.51 13.01 -42.31
CA ILE A 29 -19.46 14.07 -41.31
C ILE A 29 -19.33 15.35 -42.15
N GLY A 30 -20.48 15.96 -42.54
CA GLY A 30 -20.48 17.28 -43.10
C GLY A 30 -19.61 18.18 -42.24
N ALA A 31 -18.84 19.07 -42.87
CA ALA A 31 -17.94 19.97 -42.13
C ALA A 31 -18.72 20.62 -40.98
N ILE A 32 -18.41 20.20 -39.75
CA ILE A 32 -18.98 20.80 -38.55
C ILE A 32 -18.47 22.24 -38.54
N ASP A 33 -19.39 23.20 -38.70
CA ASP A 33 -19.06 24.62 -38.57
C ASP A 33 -18.86 24.94 -37.06
N ILE A 34 -17.66 24.67 -36.59
CA ILE A 34 -17.26 24.90 -35.18
C ILE A 34 -17.38 26.38 -34.81
N GLU A 35 -17.14 27.29 -35.79
CA GLU A 35 -17.22 28.74 -35.54
C GLU A 35 -18.66 29.20 -35.23
N SER A 36 -19.67 28.48 -35.72
CA SER A 36 -21.07 28.78 -35.40
C SER A 36 -21.52 28.26 -34.02
N MET A 37 -20.75 27.31 -33.44
CA MET A 37 -21.08 26.65 -32.18
C MET A 37 -20.44 27.34 -30.95
N VAL A 38 -19.50 28.24 -31.16
CA VAL A 38 -18.79 28.96 -30.10
C VAL A 38 -18.95 30.46 -30.26
N ALA A 39 -18.80 31.22 -29.18
CA ALA A 39 -18.85 32.67 -29.24
C ALA A 39 -17.78 33.20 -30.22
N PRO A 40 -18.10 34.24 -31.00
CA PRO A 40 -17.14 34.78 -31.96
C PRO A 40 -15.89 35.26 -31.26
N PRO A 41 -14.70 35.03 -31.85
CA PRO A 41 -13.45 35.49 -31.25
C PRO A 41 -13.43 37.01 -31.11
N SER A 42 -12.74 37.51 -30.09
CA SER A 42 -12.52 38.97 -29.95
C SER A 42 -11.87 39.52 -31.24
N PRO A 43 -12.33 40.68 -31.74
CA PRO A 43 -11.76 41.29 -32.95
C PRO A 43 -10.30 41.73 -32.77
N THR A 44 -9.81 41.74 -31.55
CA THR A 44 -8.41 42.02 -31.21
C THR A 44 -7.83 40.91 -30.35
N ARG A 45 -6.58 40.51 -30.68
CA ARG A 45 -5.85 39.57 -29.83
C ARG A 45 -5.68 40.16 -28.43
N LEU A 46 -6.26 39.50 -27.44
CA LEU A 46 -6.11 39.90 -26.05
C LEU A 46 -4.70 39.55 -25.54
N ALA A 47 -4.14 40.44 -24.74
CA ALA A 47 -2.91 40.12 -24.00
C ALA A 47 -3.23 39.07 -22.91
N PRO A 48 -2.31 38.13 -22.61
CA PRO A 48 -2.48 37.23 -21.48
C PRO A 48 -2.68 38.04 -20.19
N ILE A 49 -3.61 37.61 -19.35
CA ILE A 49 -3.80 38.14 -18.03
C ILE A 49 -2.74 37.49 -17.10
N PRO A 50 -1.75 38.22 -16.62
CA PRO A 50 -0.77 37.68 -15.67
C PRO A 50 -1.42 37.47 -14.33
N THR A 51 -1.82 36.25 -14.02
CA THR A 51 -2.51 35.91 -12.77
C THR A 51 -1.68 34.87 -12.02
N PRO A 52 -1.13 35.17 -10.85
CA PRO A 52 -0.52 34.19 -9.99
C PRO A 52 -1.49 33.05 -9.68
N VAL A 53 -0.97 31.84 -9.46
CA VAL A 53 -1.79 30.64 -9.22
C VAL A 53 -2.75 30.85 -8.03
N GLU A 54 -2.28 31.50 -6.98
CA GLU A 54 -3.08 31.85 -5.79
C GLU A 54 -4.24 32.82 -6.07
N GLN A 55 -4.25 33.49 -7.22
CA GLN A 55 -5.29 34.42 -7.62
C GLN A 55 -6.20 33.89 -8.74
N THR A 56 -6.03 32.65 -9.16
CA THR A 56 -6.85 32.05 -10.24
C THR A 56 -8.35 32.07 -9.93
N LYS A 57 -8.73 31.99 -8.65
CA LYS A 57 -10.13 32.12 -8.19
C LYS A 57 -10.80 33.50 -8.53
N PHE A 58 -10.00 34.49 -8.87
CA PHE A 58 -10.47 35.82 -9.29
C PHE A 58 -10.44 36.01 -10.81
N PHE A 59 -10.05 34.99 -11.55
CA PHE A 59 -10.08 35.03 -13.01
C PHE A 59 -11.54 35.23 -13.47
N PRO A 60 -11.78 36.02 -14.57
CA PRO A 60 -13.14 36.28 -15.04
C PRO A 60 -13.88 34.99 -15.34
N HIS A 61 -15.10 34.89 -14.83
CA HIS A 61 -16.00 33.76 -15.13
C HIS A 61 -16.47 33.85 -16.57
N THR A 62 -16.63 32.69 -17.22
CA THR A 62 -17.18 32.57 -18.55
C THR A 62 -18.61 32.03 -18.46
N ASP A 63 -19.58 32.82 -18.89
CA ASP A 63 -21.01 32.46 -18.90
C ASP A 63 -21.47 32.01 -20.30
N GLU A 64 -20.59 32.11 -21.30
CA GLU A 64 -20.89 31.78 -22.68
C GLU A 64 -20.42 30.36 -23.02
N PHE A 65 -21.36 29.48 -23.37
CA PHE A 65 -21.07 28.09 -23.78
C PHE A 65 -22.13 27.62 -24.78
N PRO A 66 -21.80 26.62 -25.68
CA PRO A 66 -22.71 26.16 -26.72
C PRO A 66 -23.96 25.50 -26.15
N GLU A 67 -25.05 25.54 -26.90
CA GLU A 67 -26.29 24.81 -26.60
C GLU A 67 -26.00 23.31 -26.41
N GLY A 68 -26.54 22.72 -25.34
CA GLY A 68 -26.32 21.31 -24.97
C GLY A 68 -25.06 21.04 -24.14
N CYS A 69 -24.24 22.05 -23.87
CA CYS A 69 -23.17 21.92 -22.88
C CYS A 69 -23.76 21.59 -21.50
N GLN A 70 -23.25 20.54 -20.86
CA GLN A 70 -23.66 20.21 -19.50
C GLN A 70 -22.80 20.99 -18.51
N VAL A 71 -23.43 21.73 -17.64
CA VAL A 71 -22.76 22.51 -16.59
C VAL A 71 -22.82 21.74 -15.28
N ILE A 72 -21.67 21.49 -14.68
CA ILE A 72 -21.55 20.90 -13.35
C ILE A 72 -21.18 22.04 -12.41
N SER A 73 -22.11 22.38 -11.53
CA SER A 73 -21.91 23.38 -10.46
C SER A 73 -21.70 22.69 -9.13
N ASP A 74 -21.12 23.41 -8.18
CA ASP A 74 -21.05 23.01 -6.77
C ASP A 74 -20.44 21.60 -6.58
N LEU A 75 -19.29 21.37 -7.24
CA LEU A 75 -18.49 20.18 -6.99
C LEU A 75 -18.09 20.18 -5.51
N ASP A 76 -18.55 19.16 -4.78
CA ASP A 76 -18.26 19.02 -3.36
C ASP A 76 -16.77 18.73 -3.17
N GLN A 77 -16.09 19.43 -2.26
CA GLN A 77 -14.68 19.22 -1.99
C GLN A 77 -14.40 17.81 -1.44
N ASP A 78 -15.40 17.20 -0.80
CA ASP A 78 -15.31 15.82 -0.30
C ASP A 78 -15.22 14.77 -1.42
N ASP A 79 -15.55 15.14 -2.66
CA ASP A 79 -15.43 14.25 -3.83
C ASP A 79 -14.00 14.25 -4.42
N PHE A 80 -13.11 15.11 -3.98
CA PHE A 80 -11.75 15.23 -4.47
C PHE A 80 -10.75 14.61 -3.47
N GLY A 81 -10.00 13.60 -3.94
CA GLY A 81 -8.75 13.22 -3.29
C GLY A 81 -7.63 14.23 -3.61
N TYR A 82 -6.61 14.28 -2.78
CA TYR A 82 -5.40 15.05 -3.09
C TYR A 82 -4.73 14.50 -4.35
N PRO A 83 -4.17 15.37 -5.24
CA PRO A 83 -3.23 14.89 -6.26
C PRO A 83 -2.06 14.16 -5.59
N VAL A 84 -1.49 13.15 -6.26
CA VAL A 84 -0.45 12.32 -5.65
C VAL A 84 0.84 12.38 -6.46
N ASN A 85 1.91 12.81 -5.82
CA ASN A 85 3.27 12.73 -6.36
C ASN A 85 3.90 11.40 -5.94
N ILE A 86 4.63 10.75 -6.86
CA ILE A 86 5.27 9.45 -6.61
C ILE A 86 6.77 9.59 -6.87
N GLU A 87 7.56 9.26 -5.85
CA GLU A 87 9.01 9.25 -5.95
C GLU A 87 9.57 7.89 -5.50
N GLN A 88 10.53 7.33 -6.23
CA GLN A 88 11.28 6.15 -5.81
C GLN A 88 12.70 6.56 -5.44
N VAL A 89 13.13 6.16 -4.24
CA VAL A 89 14.49 6.42 -3.75
C VAL A 89 15.08 5.18 -3.09
N THR A 90 16.40 5.07 -3.02
CA THR A 90 17.07 4.10 -2.16
C THR A 90 17.10 4.64 -0.74
N TYR A 91 16.44 3.93 0.20
CA TYR A 91 16.44 4.37 1.61
C TYR A 91 17.59 3.78 2.41
N VAL A 92 18.16 2.64 1.97
CA VAL A 92 19.35 2.04 2.57
C VAL A 92 20.04 1.09 1.59
N THR A 93 21.36 0.99 1.70
CA THR A 93 22.16 -0.08 1.08
C THR A 93 22.62 -1.04 2.18
N ARG A 94 22.40 -2.33 1.99
CA ARG A 94 22.77 -3.39 2.94
C ARG A 94 23.91 -4.24 2.39
N GLN A 95 24.86 -4.56 3.25
CA GLN A 95 25.86 -5.60 2.97
C GLN A 95 25.24 -6.98 3.25
N LEU A 96 25.47 -7.93 2.36
CA LEU A 96 25.00 -9.31 2.49
C LEU A 96 26.11 -10.22 3.00
N ALA A 97 25.75 -11.41 3.46
CA ALA A 97 26.69 -12.38 4.02
C ALA A 97 27.73 -12.91 3.00
N ASP A 98 27.40 -12.86 1.72
CA ASP A 98 28.31 -13.25 0.61
C ASP A 98 29.29 -12.14 0.20
N GLY A 99 29.28 -10.99 0.88
CA GLY A 99 30.10 -9.82 0.61
C GLY A 99 29.55 -8.88 -0.48
N SER A 100 28.44 -9.22 -1.10
CA SER A 100 27.74 -8.33 -2.03
C SER A 100 26.91 -7.27 -1.28
N SER A 101 26.35 -6.30 -2.00
CA SER A 101 25.44 -5.32 -1.44
C SER A 101 24.13 -5.27 -2.21
N VAL A 102 23.07 -4.84 -1.53
CA VAL A 102 21.76 -4.61 -2.12
C VAL A 102 21.23 -3.24 -1.76
N ASP A 103 20.79 -2.49 -2.77
CA ASP A 103 20.06 -1.26 -2.60
C ASP A 103 18.58 -1.57 -2.39
N LEU A 104 18.01 -1.04 -1.31
CA LEU A 104 16.62 -1.22 -0.97
C LEU A 104 15.84 0.05 -1.32
N PRO A 105 14.94 -0.02 -2.32
CA PRO A 105 14.11 1.11 -2.68
C PRO A 105 12.90 1.26 -1.76
N ILE A 106 12.43 2.50 -1.66
CA ILE A 106 11.15 2.88 -1.09
C ILE A 106 10.42 3.77 -2.10
N TRP A 107 9.13 3.55 -2.28
CA TRP A 107 8.25 4.40 -3.08
C TRP A 107 7.47 5.30 -2.15
N VAL A 108 7.63 6.60 -2.31
CA VAL A 108 6.95 7.60 -1.49
C VAL A 108 5.85 8.26 -2.32
N PHE A 109 4.62 8.13 -1.85
CA PHE A 109 3.42 8.73 -2.43
C PHE A 109 3.04 9.90 -1.53
N THR A 110 3.22 11.13 -2.04
CA THR A 110 2.99 12.35 -1.26
C THR A 110 1.76 13.07 -1.78
N PRO A 111 0.79 13.44 -0.91
CA PRO A 111 -0.30 14.30 -1.32
C PRO A 111 0.23 15.64 -1.82
N GLY A 112 -0.17 16.04 -3.03
CA GLY A 112 0.17 17.33 -3.61
C GLY A 112 -0.77 18.42 -3.10
N VAL A 113 -0.27 19.65 -3.05
CA VAL A 113 -1.05 20.81 -2.64
C VAL A 113 -1.21 21.83 -3.76
N ASP A 114 -0.68 21.56 -4.94
CA ASP A 114 -0.80 22.42 -6.11
C ASP A 114 -2.27 22.57 -6.50
N ASN A 115 -2.73 23.82 -6.58
CA ASN A 115 -4.12 24.20 -6.85
C ASN A 115 -5.14 23.78 -5.76
N MET A 116 -4.69 23.40 -4.58
CA MET A 116 -5.55 23.17 -3.43
C MET A 116 -5.81 24.45 -2.64
N PRO A 117 -6.88 24.51 -1.82
CA PRO A 117 -7.12 25.65 -0.93
C PRO A 117 -5.95 25.90 0.01
N GLU A 118 -5.77 27.17 0.40
CA GLU A 118 -4.80 27.53 1.43
C GLU A 118 -5.11 26.79 2.74
N GLY A 119 -4.07 26.17 3.35
CA GLY A 119 -4.24 25.37 4.56
C GLY A 119 -4.65 23.91 4.32
N ALA A 120 -4.69 23.44 3.06
CA ALA A 120 -4.98 22.04 2.75
C ALA A 120 -3.97 21.06 3.38
N MET A 121 -2.69 21.44 3.48
CA MET A 121 -1.69 20.66 4.20
C MET A 121 -1.82 20.92 5.71
N PRO A 122 -1.88 19.86 6.56
CA PRO A 122 -1.91 20.02 8.00
C PRO A 122 -0.67 20.74 8.54
N GLU A 123 -0.82 21.45 9.66
CA GLU A 123 0.30 22.03 10.38
C GLU A 123 1.29 20.91 10.77
N GLY A 124 2.57 21.09 10.48
CA GLY A 124 3.62 20.10 10.71
C GLY A 124 3.73 19.00 9.64
N GLY A 125 2.93 19.06 8.57
CA GLY A 125 2.98 18.13 7.45
C GLY A 125 2.01 16.95 7.57
N TRP A 126 1.97 16.14 6.51
CA TRP A 126 1.11 14.98 6.40
C TRP A 126 1.50 13.85 7.35
N PRO A 127 0.55 13.13 7.96
CA PRO A 127 0.87 11.88 8.66
C PRO A 127 1.44 10.84 7.70
N VAL A 128 2.28 9.94 8.22
CA VAL A 128 3.02 8.94 7.42
C VAL A 128 2.48 7.55 7.65
N ILE A 129 2.33 6.79 6.59
CA ILE A 129 2.10 5.35 6.60
C ILE A 129 3.31 4.66 5.96
N VAL A 130 4.10 3.96 6.75
CA VAL A 130 5.13 3.06 6.23
C VAL A 130 4.48 1.72 5.94
N PHE A 131 4.35 1.39 4.64
CA PHE A 131 3.63 0.22 4.19
C PHE A 131 4.58 -0.92 3.81
N VAL A 132 4.32 -2.11 4.35
CA VAL A 132 5.06 -3.34 4.06
C VAL A 132 4.18 -4.32 3.32
N ARG A 133 4.49 -4.55 2.03
CA ARG A 133 3.75 -5.48 1.19
C ARG A 133 4.11 -6.93 1.51
N GLY A 134 3.09 -7.80 1.67
CA GLY A 134 3.27 -9.23 1.84
C GLY A 134 3.83 -9.93 0.61
N SER A 135 4.59 -10.98 0.83
CA SER A 135 5.22 -11.80 -0.21
C SER A 135 5.65 -13.19 0.28
N ALA A 136 5.04 -13.68 1.37
CA ALA A 136 5.52 -14.89 2.06
C ALA A 136 7.03 -14.79 2.44
N PHE A 137 7.48 -13.59 2.81
CA PHE A 137 8.87 -13.21 3.10
C PHE A 137 9.84 -13.31 1.91
N HIS A 138 9.39 -13.73 0.73
CA HIS A 138 10.17 -13.74 -0.50
C HIS A 138 10.26 -12.36 -1.15
N LYS A 139 10.86 -12.30 -2.35
CA LYS A 139 11.02 -11.07 -3.11
C LYS A 139 9.68 -10.40 -3.39
N GLN A 140 9.54 -9.17 -2.91
CA GLN A 140 8.31 -8.40 -3.04
C GLN A 140 8.14 -7.81 -4.45
N ASN A 141 6.88 -7.76 -4.90
CA ASN A 141 6.43 -6.86 -5.93
C ASN A 141 5.62 -5.72 -5.26
N VAL A 142 6.31 -4.64 -4.89
CA VAL A 142 5.70 -3.55 -4.13
C VAL A 142 4.68 -2.78 -4.98
N THR A 143 4.97 -2.62 -6.27
CA THR A 143 4.17 -1.77 -7.17
C THR A 143 2.85 -2.40 -7.64
N ASP A 144 2.60 -3.69 -7.37
CA ASP A 144 1.32 -4.33 -7.68
C ASP A 144 0.14 -3.79 -6.84
N CYS A 145 0.45 -3.05 -5.79
CA CYS A 145 -0.50 -2.39 -4.90
C CYS A 145 -0.56 -0.86 -5.07
N SER A 146 0.08 -0.28 -6.08
CA SER A 146 0.15 1.18 -6.25
C SER A 146 -1.21 1.88 -6.24
N ASN A 147 -2.25 1.23 -6.76
CA ASN A 147 -3.63 1.75 -6.69
C ASN A 147 -4.16 1.89 -5.25
N CYS A 148 -3.73 1.03 -4.34
CA CYS A 148 -4.08 1.16 -2.92
C CYS A 148 -3.30 2.31 -2.28
N PHE A 149 -2.01 2.45 -2.59
CA PHE A 149 -1.16 3.51 -2.06
C PHE A 149 -1.63 4.89 -2.51
N VAL A 150 -2.04 5.03 -3.78
CA VAL A 150 -2.65 6.27 -4.30
C VAL A 150 -3.92 6.60 -3.51
N ARG A 151 -4.84 5.64 -3.33
CA ARG A 151 -6.07 5.88 -2.55
C ARG A 151 -5.81 6.29 -1.10
N ILE A 152 -4.74 5.80 -0.49
CA ILE A 152 -4.34 6.22 0.86
C ILE A 152 -3.78 7.64 0.83
N ALA A 153 -2.95 7.95 -0.17
CA ALA A 153 -2.36 9.28 -0.32
C ALA A 153 -3.42 10.34 -0.66
N GLU A 154 -4.43 10.02 -1.47
CA GLU A 154 -5.59 10.88 -1.76
C GLU A 154 -6.36 11.30 -0.50
N GLN A 155 -6.23 10.55 0.59
CA GLN A 155 -6.86 10.87 1.90
C GLN A 155 -5.95 11.69 2.82
N GLY A 156 -4.84 12.23 2.32
CA GLY A 156 -3.96 13.10 3.10
C GLY A 156 -2.92 12.35 3.95
N TYR A 157 -2.44 11.21 3.50
CA TYR A 157 -1.34 10.48 4.11
C TYR A 157 -0.14 10.39 3.17
N VAL A 158 1.07 10.61 3.66
CA VAL A 158 2.27 10.17 2.93
C VAL A 158 2.41 8.66 3.07
N VAL A 159 2.45 7.94 1.95
CA VAL A 159 2.65 6.49 1.96
C VAL A 159 4.06 6.17 1.53
N ALA A 160 4.81 5.49 2.38
CA ALA A 160 6.18 5.04 2.14
C ALA A 160 6.19 3.51 2.01
N ALA A 161 6.04 3.00 0.78
CA ALA A 161 5.99 1.57 0.49
C ALA A 161 7.41 1.03 0.28
N LEU A 162 7.92 0.28 1.25
CA LEU A 162 9.30 -0.19 1.24
C LEU A 162 9.48 -1.57 0.62
N LYS A 163 10.66 -1.83 0.10
CA LYS A 163 11.19 -3.15 -0.19
C LYS A 163 12.21 -3.53 0.88
N TYR A 164 12.05 -4.70 1.49
CA TYR A 164 12.98 -5.23 2.47
C TYR A 164 13.89 -6.32 1.86
N ARG A 165 14.97 -6.69 2.56
CA ARG A 165 15.74 -7.91 2.25
C ARG A 165 14.84 -9.13 2.43
N HIS A 166 14.55 -9.83 1.35
CA HIS A 166 13.77 -11.06 1.42
C HIS A 166 14.57 -12.22 2.04
N SER A 167 13.88 -13.22 2.56
CA SER A 167 14.50 -14.31 3.31
C SER A 167 15.49 -15.16 2.50
N ASP A 168 15.36 -15.18 1.17
CA ASP A 168 16.32 -15.89 0.30
C ASP A 168 17.74 -15.26 0.32
N ILE A 169 17.87 -13.99 0.75
CA ILE A 169 19.17 -13.29 0.86
C ILE A 169 19.54 -12.92 2.30
N ALA A 170 18.56 -12.83 3.18
CA ALA A 170 18.80 -12.53 4.59
C ALA A 170 17.61 -13.04 5.45
N PRO A 171 17.83 -14.00 6.36
CA PRO A 171 16.78 -14.46 7.27
C PRO A 171 16.40 -13.39 8.28
N PHE A 172 15.39 -13.68 9.11
CA PHE A 172 15.06 -12.88 10.29
C PHE A 172 16.33 -12.60 11.12
N PRO A 173 16.54 -11.38 11.62
CA PRO A 173 15.59 -10.25 11.74
C PRO A 173 15.65 -9.22 10.59
N ALA A 174 16.19 -9.54 9.42
CA ALA A 174 16.48 -8.59 8.35
C ALA A 174 15.25 -7.77 7.93
N GLN A 175 14.08 -8.41 7.79
CA GLN A 175 12.82 -7.78 7.35
C GLN A 175 12.37 -6.69 8.33
N MET A 176 12.39 -7.02 9.62
CA MET A 176 12.04 -6.10 10.70
C MET A 176 13.03 -4.94 10.78
N GLN A 177 14.33 -5.21 10.67
CA GLN A 177 15.39 -4.18 10.69
C GLN A 177 15.22 -3.19 9.53
N ASP A 178 14.87 -3.68 8.34
CA ASP A 178 14.66 -2.82 7.17
C ASP A 178 13.37 -1.99 7.32
N CYS A 179 12.32 -2.53 7.94
CA CYS A 179 11.12 -1.78 8.28
C CYS A 179 11.42 -0.64 9.29
N LYS A 180 12.16 -0.93 10.36
CA LYS A 180 12.61 0.10 11.33
C LYS A 180 13.45 1.18 10.65
N THR A 181 14.35 0.77 9.76
CA THR A 181 15.18 1.70 8.97
C THR A 181 14.32 2.61 8.11
N ALA A 182 13.25 2.09 7.48
CA ALA A 182 12.34 2.90 6.67
C ALA A 182 11.57 3.93 7.53
N VAL A 183 11.14 3.58 8.75
CA VAL A 183 10.54 4.54 9.69
C VAL A 183 11.51 5.68 10.00
N ARG A 184 12.76 5.34 10.33
CA ARG A 184 13.82 6.33 10.63
C ARG A 184 14.17 7.19 9.42
N PHE A 185 14.23 6.57 8.23
CA PHE A 185 14.45 7.30 6.97
C PHE A 185 13.36 8.34 6.73
N MET A 186 12.09 7.99 6.95
CA MET A 186 10.98 8.94 6.78
C MET A 186 11.05 10.08 7.79
N ARG A 187 11.41 9.80 9.06
CA ARG A 187 11.62 10.86 10.07
C ARG A 187 12.73 11.83 9.68
N LYS A 188 13.87 11.30 9.25
CA LYS A 188 15.03 12.09 8.83
C LYS A 188 14.76 12.95 7.61
N ASN A 189 13.89 12.49 6.71
CA ASN A 189 13.56 13.15 5.47
C ASN A 189 12.16 13.81 5.50
N ALA A 190 11.63 14.11 6.69
CA ALA A 190 10.28 14.62 6.85
C ALA A 190 10.01 15.92 6.07
N GLU A 191 10.96 16.85 6.06
CA GLU A 191 10.89 18.09 5.30
C GLU A 191 10.80 17.83 3.79
N ARG A 192 11.64 16.91 3.27
CA ARG A 192 11.67 16.56 1.84
C ARG A 192 10.33 16.03 1.35
N PHE A 193 9.64 15.22 2.16
CA PHE A 193 8.40 14.56 1.80
C PHE A 193 7.16 15.29 2.37
N HIS A 194 7.33 16.50 2.92
CA HIS A 194 6.26 17.29 3.53
C HIS A 194 5.45 16.52 4.56
N CYS A 195 6.10 15.66 5.35
CA CYS A 195 5.44 14.79 6.29
C CYS A 195 5.76 15.13 7.75
N ASN A 196 4.86 14.72 8.64
CA ASN A 196 5.02 14.88 10.07
C ASN A 196 5.80 13.70 10.65
N LYS A 197 7.02 13.97 11.14
CA LYS A 197 7.91 12.97 11.71
C LYS A 197 7.39 12.30 12.99
N ASP A 198 6.40 12.92 13.67
CA ASP A 198 5.87 12.45 14.95
C ASP A 198 4.51 11.75 14.81
N ARG A 199 3.95 11.69 13.58
CA ARG A 199 2.68 11.05 13.24
C ARG A 199 2.91 9.93 12.21
N ILE A 200 3.39 8.78 12.67
CA ILE A 200 3.76 7.65 11.81
C ILE A 200 2.99 6.39 12.23
N ALA A 201 2.36 5.74 11.26
CA ALA A 201 1.83 4.39 11.40
C ALA A 201 2.60 3.39 10.54
N LEU A 202 2.60 2.15 10.97
CA LEU A 202 2.99 0.99 10.18
C LEU A 202 1.73 0.32 9.62
N TRP A 203 1.76 -0.11 8.36
CA TRP A 203 0.67 -0.87 7.76
C TRP A 203 1.24 -2.00 6.91
N GLY A 204 0.73 -3.21 7.07
CA GLY A 204 1.22 -4.34 6.29
C GLY A 204 0.18 -5.44 6.10
N ASP A 205 0.38 -6.26 5.08
CA ASP A 205 -0.45 -7.40 4.77
C ASP A 205 0.37 -8.71 4.77
N SER A 206 -0.19 -9.83 5.27
CA SER A 206 0.46 -11.15 5.28
C SER A 206 1.83 -11.11 5.97
N SER A 207 2.91 -11.57 5.31
CA SER A 207 4.29 -11.41 5.82
C SER A 207 4.67 -9.96 6.07
N GLY A 208 4.06 -8.99 5.37
CA GLY A 208 4.19 -7.56 5.69
C GLY A 208 3.47 -7.20 7.00
N GLY A 209 2.28 -7.77 7.26
CA GLY A 209 1.56 -7.65 8.53
C GLY A 209 2.41 -8.14 9.70
N HIS A 210 3.01 -9.32 9.56
CA HIS A 210 4.01 -9.82 10.51
C HIS A 210 5.17 -8.83 10.73
N THR A 211 5.76 -8.33 9.64
CA THR A 211 6.93 -7.45 9.70
C THR A 211 6.60 -6.13 10.42
N VAL A 212 5.42 -5.53 10.18
CA VAL A 212 5.01 -4.30 10.87
C VAL A 212 4.68 -4.55 12.34
N LEU A 213 4.11 -5.70 12.69
CA LEU A 213 3.91 -6.09 14.10
C LEU A 213 5.25 -6.25 14.82
N MET A 214 6.21 -6.95 14.20
CA MET A 214 7.56 -7.11 14.74
C MET A 214 8.25 -5.76 14.96
N ALA A 215 8.24 -4.89 13.94
CA ALA A 215 8.89 -3.58 14.03
C ALA A 215 8.21 -2.67 15.07
N GLY A 216 6.87 -2.62 15.07
CA GLY A 216 6.13 -1.76 15.98
C GLY A 216 6.16 -2.22 17.44
N PHE A 217 6.05 -3.53 17.71
CA PHE A 217 6.11 -4.05 19.07
C PHE A 217 7.52 -4.00 19.67
N THR A 218 8.55 -3.96 18.83
CA THR A 218 9.94 -3.83 19.32
C THR A 218 10.40 -2.36 19.35
N GLY A 219 9.90 -1.48 18.50
CA GLY A 219 10.29 -0.05 18.46
C GLY A 219 11.81 0.12 18.41
N ASN A 220 12.37 0.86 19.35
CA ASN A 220 13.82 1.08 19.46
C ASN A 220 14.58 -0.07 20.15
N ARG A 221 13.91 -1.16 20.52
CA ARG A 221 14.56 -2.31 21.17
C ARG A 221 15.19 -3.26 20.17
N ALA A 222 16.13 -4.06 20.64
CA ALA A 222 16.71 -5.14 19.84
C ALA A 222 15.69 -6.25 19.48
N PRO A 223 15.85 -6.96 18.36
CA PRO A 223 16.87 -6.72 17.34
C PRO A 223 16.66 -5.39 16.60
N ASP A 224 17.74 -4.66 16.37
CA ASP A 224 17.69 -3.33 15.76
C ASP A 224 18.78 -3.18 14.69
N THR A 225 18.91 -1.99 14.12
CA THR A 225 19.88 -1.61 13.10
C THR A 225 20.51 -0.28 13.49
N ASP A 226 21.73 -0.03 13.05
CA ASP A 226 22.45 1.23 13.22
C ASP A 226 22.11 2.29 12.16
N ALA A 227 21.44 1.91 11.08
CA ALA A 227 21.05 2.86 10.03
C ALA A 227 20.06 3.89 10.58
N TYR A 228 20.42 5.17 10.45
CA TYR A 228 19.67 6.32 11.00
C TYR A 228 19.41 6.19 12.52
N ALA A 229 20.39 5.69 13.29
CA ALA A 229 20.23 5.41 14.72
C ALA A 229 19.92 6.66 15.57
N GLU A 230 20.15 7.86 15.03
CA GLU A 230 19.79 9.13 15.64
C GLU A 230 18.27 9.37 15.66
N GLU A 231 17.50 8.67 14.81
CA GLU A 231 16.05 8.75 14.72
C GLU A 231 15.36 7.58 15.45
N SER A 232 14.15 7.82 15.94
CA SER A 232 13.34 6.77 16.57
C SER A 232 12.67 5.87 15.55
N ALA A 233 12.59 4.55 15.83
CA ALA A 233 11.78 3.59 15.12
C ALA A 233 10.39 3.38 15.74
N GLU A 234 10.05 4.10 16.81
CA GLU A 234 8.72 4.02 17.44
C GLU A 234 7.66 4.65 16.55
N VAL A 235 6.45 4.12 16.62
CA VAL A 235 5.32 4.56 15.82
C VAL A 235 4.08 4.72 16.69
N ASN A 236 3.08 5.49 16.20
CA ASN A 236 1.84 5.76 16.92
C ASN A 236 0.84 4.60 16.79
N ALA A 237 0.79 3.98 15.60
CA ALA A 237 -0.23 3.00 15.27
C ALA A 237 0.32 1.89 14.36
N ILE A 238 -0.35 0.72 14.39
CA ILE A 238 -0.09 -0.41 13.50
C ILE A 238 -1.43 -0.83 12.87
N VAL A 239 -1.43 -1.05 11.56
CA VAL A 239 -2.52 -1.70 10.83
C VAL A 239 -1.99 -3.04 10.33
N ASP A 240 -2.47 -4.11 10.93
CA ASP A 240 -2.15 -5.49 10.56
C ASP A 240 -3.28 -6.10 9.73
N TRP A 241 -2.99 -6.42 8.50
CA TRP A 241 -3.83 -7.24 7.65
C TRP A 241 -3.30 -8.68 7.61
N HIS A 242 -3.99 -9.56 8.36
CA HIS A 242 -3.77 -11.03 8.37
C HIS A 242 -2.30 -11.47 8.48
N GLY A 243 -1.51 -10.80 9.30
CA GLY A 243 -0.13 -11.22 9.56
C GLY A 243 -0.05 -12.47 10.45
N PRO A 244 0.93 -13.38 10.24
CA PRO A 244 1.28 -14.40 11.22
C PRO A 244 1.76 -13.75 12.53
N THR A 245 1.38 -14.31 13.68
CA THR A 245 1.66 -13.70 14.98
C THR A 245 2.39 -14.63 15.96
N ASP A 246 2.21 -15.95 15.77
CA ASP A 246 2.82 -17.01 16.59
C ASP A 246 3.12 -18.22 15.69
N PHE A 247 4.34 -18.32 15.20
CA PHE A 247 4.75 -19.34 14.24
C PHE A 247 4.54 -20.76 14.75
N ALA A 248 4.85 -21.02 16.02
CA ALA A 248 4.69 -22.34 16.61
C ALA A 248 3.22 -22.79 16.72
N LYS A 249 2.26 -21.88 16.51
CA LYS A 249 0.82 -22.18 16.61
C LYS A 249 0.07 -22.15 15.28
N MET A 250 0.76 -21.95 14.16
CA MET A 250 0.13 -21.90 12.84
C MET A 250 -0.59 -23.23 12.50
N ASN A 251 0.06 -24.38 12.72
CA ASN A 251 -0.48 -25.70 12.39
C ASN A 251 -1.56 -26.22 13.36
N PHE A 252 -1.90 -25.48 14.43
CA PHE A 252 -2.99 -25.88 15.34
C PHE A 252 -4.39 -25.56 14.78
N TYR A 253 -4.44 -24.89 13.64
CA TYR A 253 -5.69 -24.46 13.01
C TYR A 253 -5.68 -24.80 11.51
N PRO A 254 -6.85 -24.96 10.88
CA PRO A 254 -6.92 -25.32 9.47
C PRO A 254 -6.18 -24.31 8.58
N SER A 255 -5.31 -24.81 7.72
CA SER A 255 -4.61 -24.08 6.67
C SER A 255 -4.41 -24.99 5.47
N SER A 256 -4.22 -24.43 4.30
CA SER A 256 -3.83 -25.14 3.09
C SER A 256 -2.32 -25.46 3.03
N GLN A 257 -1.55 -24.98 4.02
CA GLN A 257 -0.11 -25.14 4.11
C GLN A 257 0.30 -25.86 5.39
N ASN A 258 1.43 -26.58 5.33
CA ASN A 258 2.15 -27.05 6.52
C ASN A 258 3.14 -25.97 6.96
N HIS A 259 2.82 -25.27 8.04
CA HIS A 259 3.60 -24.14 8.57
C HIS A 259 4.79 -24.56 9.46
N SER A 260 5.11 -25.85 9.57
CA SER A 260 6.32 -26.32 10.25
C SER A 260 7.43 -26.68 9.27
N ASP A 261 7.10 -26.93 8.00
CA ASP A 261 8.06 -27.33 6.97
C ASP A 261 9.18 -26.29 6.79
N PRO A 262 10.46 -26.71 6.69
CA PRO A 262 11.57 -25.81 6.41
C PRO A 262 11.41 -24.94 5.15
N GLN A 263 10.59 -25.38 4.20
CA GLN A 263 10.32 -24.64 2.95
C GLN A 263 9.04 -23.78 3.02
N CYS A 264 8.29 -23.84 4.12
CA CYS A 264 7.17 -22.91 4.32
C CYS A 264 7.69 -21.49 4.57
N PRO A 265 6.85 -20.44 4.41
CA PRO A 265 7.27 -19.05 4.63
C PRO A 265 7.91 -18.81 6.00
N GLU A 266 7.33 -19.42 7.05
CA GLU A 266 7.80 -19.30 8.43
C GLU A 266 9.15 -20.04 8.63
N GLY A 267 9.32 -21.21 8.01
CA GLY A 267 10.58 -21.95 8.04
C GLY A 267 11.69 -21.21 7.31
N VAL A 268 11.40 -20.72 6.09
CA VAL A 268 12.39 -19.98 5.27
C VAL A 268 12.86 -18.72 5.97
N VAL A 269 11.96 -17.93 6.58
CA VAL A 269 12.34 -16.67 7.24
C VAL A 269 13.21 -16.88 8.49
N ILE A 270 13.09 -18.02 9.17
CA ILE A 270 13.95 -18.34 10.31
C ILE A 270 15.22 -19.13 9.92
N GLY A 271 15.54 -19.18 8.63
CA GLY A 271 16.79 -19.75 8.12
C GLY A 271 16.68 -21.10 7.42
N GLY A 272 15.49 -21.50 6.97
CA GLY A 272 15.25 -22.74 6.21
C GLY A 272 15.23 -23.98 7.12
N VAL A 273 14.65 -23.86 8.29
CA VAL A 273 14.58 -24.92 9.32
C VAL A 273 13.13 -25.21 9.71
N ASP A 274 12.87 -26.39 10.29
CA ASP A 274 11.54 -26.73 10.80
C ASP A 274 11.18 -25.82 12.00
N VAL A 275 10.00 -25.22 11.94
CA VAL A 275 9.51 -24.22 12.90
C VAL A 275 9.33 -24.84 14.31
N LEU A 276 8.90 -26.11 14.39
CA LEU A 276 8.63 -26.77 15.67
C LEU A 276 9.89 -27.40 16.29
N GLU A 277 10.87 -27.77 15.45
CA GLU A 277 12.16 -28.29 15.91
C GLU A 277 13.10 -27.15 16.38
N HIS A 278 12.80 -25.88 16.03
CA HIS A 278 13.59 -24.71 16.40
C HIS A 278 12.74 -23.68 17.16
N PRO A 279 12.23 -24.02 18.36
CA PRO A 279 11.29 -23.16 19.12
C PRO A 279 11.87 -21.81 19.48
N ASP A 280 13.18 -21.71 19.72
CA ASP A 280 13.84 -20.43 20.07
C ASP A 280 13.84 -19.48 18.86
N LEU A 281 14.11 -19.96 17.65
CA LEU A 281 14.07 -19.15 16.44
C LEU A 281 12.63 -18.73 16.12
N SER A 282 11.68 -19.67 16.23
CA SER A 282 10.25 -19.41 16.05
C SER A 282 9.74 -18.35 17.04
N ALA A 283 10.14 -18.42 18.31
CA ALA A 283 9.76 -17.45 19.33
C ALA A 283 10.37 -16.06 19.03
N GLN A 284 11.65 -16.00 18.63
CA GLN A 284 12.30 -14.75 18.26
C GLN A 284 11.61 -14.08 17.05
N ALA A 285 11.10 -14.85 16.11
CA ALA A 285 10.39 -14.35 14.93
C ALA A 285 8.87 -14.21 15.14
N SER A 286 8.35 -14.42 16.32
CA SER A 286 6.91 -14.31 16.62
C SER A 286 6.58 -13.01 17.34
N PRO A 287 5.76 -12.10 16.75
CA PRO A 287 5.40 -10.81 17.37
C PRO A 287 4.87 -10.93 18.79
N MET A 288 4.10 -11.96 19.09
CA MET A 288 3.50 -12.17 20.42
C MET A 288 4.52 -12.33 21.53
N THR A 289 5.75 -12.75 21.23
CA THR A 289 6.83 -12.91 22.19
C THR A 289 7.27 -11.57 22.82
N TYR A 290 7.03 -10.46 22.10
CA TYR A 290 7.47 -9.12 22.50
C TYR A 290 6.41 -8.32 23.27
N LEU A 291 5.27 -8.94 23.57
CA LEU A 291 4.16 -8.30 24.28
C LEU A 291 4.25 -8.55 25.79
N SER A 292 4.10 -7.49 26.56
CA SER A 292 3.91 -7.57 28.03
C SER A 292 3.11 -6.35 28.51
N ALA A 293 2.60 -6.41 29.74
CA ALA A 293 1.81 -5.32 30.32
C ALA A 293 2.60 -4.01 30.42
N ASP A 294 3.88 -4.11 30.81
CA ASP A 294 4.73 -2.95 31.09
C ASP A 294 5.36 -2.33 29.83
N MET A 295 5.28 -3.01 28.69
CA MET A 295 5.90 -2.51 27.45
C MET A 295 4.97 -1.56 26.70
N PRO A 296 5.46 -0.38 26.28
CA PRO A 296 4.70 0.47 25.40
C PRO A 296 4.40 -0.27 24.09
N THR A 297 3.15 -0.18 23.65
CA THR A 297 2.67 -0.86 22.43
C THR A 297 1.85 0.14 21.63
N PRO A 298 2.15 0.35 20.35
CA PRO A 298 1.34 1.20 19.50
C PRO A 298 -0.12 0.74 19.44
N SER A 299 -1.06 1.67 19.27
CA SER A 299 -2.45 1.31 18.95
C SER A 299 -2.47 0.36 17.78
N THR A 300 -3.22 -0.74 17.87
CA THR A 300 -3.18 -1.80 16.85
C THR A 300 -4.57 -2.07 16.26
N LEU A 301 -4.69 -1.91 14.94
CA LEU A 301 -5.85 -2.35 14.16
C LEU A 301 -5.53 -3.67 13.48
N ILE A 302 -6.35 -4.67 13.72
CA ILE A 302 -6.25 -5.99 13.08
C ILE A 302 -7.41 -6.15 12.11
N MET A 303 -7.15 -6.60 10.89
CA MET A 303 -8.18 -7.02 9.95
C MET A 303 -7.83 -8.38 9.36
N HIS A 304 -8.76 -9.33 9.38
CA HIS A 304 -8.51 -10.68 8.88
C HIS A 304 -9.72 -11.26 8.14
N GLY A 305 -9.48 -11.98 7.06
CA GLY A 305 -10.51 -12.66 6.28
C GLY A 305 -11.04 -13.89 6.99
N GLY A 306 -12.37 -14.00 7.11
CA GLY A 306 -13.01 -15.15 7.75
C GLY A 306 -12.87 -16.47 6.99
N ARG A 307 -12.38 -16.42 5.74
CA ARG A 307 -12.09 -17.58 4.87
C ARG A 307 -10.62 -17.63 4.45
N ASP A 308 -9.74 -17.12 5.28
CA ASP A 308 -8.31 -17.16 5.01
C ASP A 308 -7.81 -18.61 5.02
N GLN A 309 -7.31 -19.06 3.86
CA GLN A 309 -6.84 -20.41 3.66
C GLN A 309 -5.34 -20.57 3.88
N LEU A 310 -4.59 -19.48 4.02
CA LEU A 310 -3.13 -19.49 4.20
C LEU A 310 -2.76 -19.19 5.65
N VAL A 311 -3.03 -17.99 6.14
CA VAL A 311 -2.78 -17.62 7.54
C VAL A 311 -4.06 -17.91 8.34
N PRO A 312 -4.05 -18.86 9.28
CA PRO A 312 -5.24 -19.18 10.05
C PRO A 312 -5.79 -17.95 10.79
N PHE A 313 -7.10 -17.69 10.67
CA PHE A 313 -7.79 -16.59 11.32
C PHE A 313 -7.50 -16.50 12.83
N ASN A 314 -7.22 -17.63 13.45
CA ASN A 314 -6.89 -17.74 14.87
C ASN A 314 -5.59 -17.03 15.25
N GLN A 315 -4.69 -16.76 14.32
CA GLN A 315 -3.50 -15.94 14.56
C GLN A 315 -3.90 -14.53 15.04
N SER A 316 -4.83 -13.89 14.33
CA SER A 316 -5.40 -12.60 14.74
C SER A 316 -6.25 -12.68 16.01
N CYS A 317 -7.01 -13.76 16.22
CA CYS A 317 -7.77 -13.97 17.46
C CYS A 317 -6.84 -14.02 18.68
N ARG A 318 -5.72 -14.73 18.56
CA ARG A 318 -4.72 -14.87 19.65
C ARG A 318 -4.07 -13.51 19.93
N LEU A 319 -3.64 -12.79 18.91
CA LEU A 319 -3.06 -11.46 19.05
C LEU A 319 -4.05 -10.50 19.73
N TYR A 320 -5.29 -10.43 19.24
CA TYR A 320 -6.32 -9.58 19.83
C TYR A 320 -6.57 -9.92 21.30
N ALA A 321 -6.76 -11.20 21.63
CA ALA A 321 -7.01 -11.64 23.00
C ALA A 321 -5.83 -11.28 23.95
N THR A 322 -4.60 -11.45 23.46
CA THR A 322 -3.39 -11.10 24.23
C THR A 322 -3.30 -9.59 24.46
N LEU A 323 -3.46 -8.77 23.42
CA LEU A 323 -3.42 -7.31 23.56
C LEU A 323 -4.52 -6.80 24.51
N LYS A 324 -5.74 -7.35 24.41
CA LYS A 324 -6.83 -7.01 25.35
C LYS A 324 -6.52 -7.42 26.79
N ALA A 325 -5.98 -8.61 27.00
CA ALA A 325 -5.61 -9.09 28.35
C ALA A 325 -4.49 -8.24 28.97
N LEU A 326 -3.61 -7.68 28.14
CA LEU A 326 -2.53 -6.77 28.57
C LEU A 326 -2.99 -5.30 28.68
N GLY A 327 -4.28 -4.99 28.47
CA GLY A 327 -4.82 -3.64 28.54
C GLY A 327 -4.36 -2.70 27.42
N LYS A 328 -3.94 -3.25 26.27
CA LYS A 328 -3.47 -2.46 25.13
C LYS A 328 -4.64 -1.99 24.26
N ASP A 329 -4.45 -0.85 23.54
CA ASP A 329 -5.43 -0.36 22.58
C ASP A 329 -5.40 -1.22 21.32
N VAL A 330 -6.47 -1.98 21.11
CA VAL A 330 -6.61 -2.88 19.95
C VAL A 330 -8.04 -2.90 19.45
N THR A 331 -8.18 -2.83 18.12
CA THR A 331 -9.42 -2.99 17.37
C THR A 331 -9.28 -4.17 16.41
N PHE A 332 -10.31 -5.00 16.26
CA PHE A 332 -10.27 -6.15 15.38
C PHE A 332 -11.52 -6.24 14.51
N TYR A 333 -11.33 -6.28 13.18
CA TYR A 333 -12.38 -6.50 12.19
C TYR A 333 -12.21 -7.83 11.47
N LYS A 334 -13.24 -8.66 11.49
CA LYS A 334 -13.35 -9.84 10.64
C LYS A 334 -14.03 -9.45 9.32
N LEU A 335 -13.37 -9.69 8.20
CA LEU A 335 -13.96 -9.60 6.86
C LEU A 335 -14.58 -10.98 6.52
N ASP A 336 -15.85 -11.16 6.79
CA ASP A 336 -16.51 -12.47 6.90
C ASP A 336 -16.29 -13.40 5.71
N ASN A 337 -16.38 -12.89 4.48
CA ASN A 337 -16.23 -13.69 3.26
C ASN A 337 -14.88 -13.48 2.54
N ALA A 338 -13.93 -12.77 3.15
CA ALA A 338 -12.62 -12.53 2.56
C ALA A 338 -11.70 -13.74 2.74
N CYS A 339 -10.99 -14.10 1.69
CA CYS A 339 -9.86 -15.03 1.72
C CYS A 339 -8.54 -14.28 1.95
N HIS A 340 -7.41 -14.99 1.93
CA HIS A 340 -6.09 -14.38 2.09
C HIS A 340 -5.80 -13.33 1.01
N ALA A 341 -5.38 -12.13 1.41
CA ALA A 341 -4.95 -11.04 0.52
C ALA A 341 -5.95 -10.67 -0.60
N CYS A 342 -7.25 -10.99 -0.43
CA CYS A 342 -8.25 -10.70 -1.44
C CYS A 342 -8.56 -9.20 -1.55
N TYR A 343 -9.17 -8.81 -2.68
CA TYR A 343 -9.55 -7.41 -2.95
C TYR A 343 -10.49 -6.79 -1.92
N GLY A 344 -11.17 -7.58 -1.08
CA GLY A 344 -12.05 -7.11 -0.01
C GLY A 344 -11.36 -6.19 0.99
N PHE A 345 -10.07 -6.41 1.27
CA PHE A 345 -9.24 -5.53 2.11
C PHE A 345 -9.04 -4.14 1.49
N ARG A 346 -9.07 -4.03 0.17
CA ARG A 346 -8.88 -2.78 -0.58
C ARG A 346 -10.18 -2.16 -1.06
N SER A 347 -11.33 -2.65 -0.56
CA SER A 347 -12.62 -2.03 -0.84
C SER A 347 -12.72 -0.66 -0.18
N ALA A 348 -13.50 0.25 -0.76
CA ALA A 348 -13.72 1.58 -0.20
C ALA A 348 -14.20 1.51 1.26
N ARG A 349 -15.07 0.54 1.58
CA ARG A 349 -15.57 0.34 2.96
C ARG A 349 -14.47 -0.08 3.92
N ALA A 350 -13.62 -1.05 3.54
CA ALA A 350 -12.53 -1.51 4.41
C ALA A 350 -11.49 -0.41 4.62
N LEU A 351 -11.12 0.32 3.56
CA LEU A 351 -10.19 1.44 3.65
C LEU A 351 -10.75 2.57 4.53
N ARG A 352 -12.04 2.91 4.42
CA ARG A 352 -12.67 3.93 5.28
C ARG A 352 -12.58 3.54 6.76
N LEU A 353 -12.86 2.29 7.13
CA LEU A 353 -12.68 1.83 8.51
C LEU A 353 -11.25 2.03 9.02
N VAL A 354 -10.25 1.84 8.15
CA VAL A 354 -8.86 2.10 8.51
C VAL A 354 -8.60 3.60 8.65
N PHE A 355 -9.09 4.43 7.74
CA PHE A 355 -8.90 5.88 7.79
C PHE A 355 -9.58 6.50 9.01
N ASP A 356 -10.83 6.12 9.29
CA ASP A 356 -11.57 6.57 10.47
C ASP A 356 -10.82 6.19 11.77
N TRP A 357 -10.25 4.98 11.80
CA TRP A 357 -9.47 4.53 12.95
C TRP A 357 -8.13 5.26 13.09
N LEU A 358 -7.43 5.53 11.97
CA LEU A 358 -6.15 6.24 11.96
C LEU A 358 -6.29 7.71 12.31
N SER A 359 -7.38 8.38 11.89
CA SER A 359 -7.60 9.82 12.13
C SER A 359 -7.60 10.20 13.60
N ASP A 360 -7.98 9.27 14.49
CA ASP A 360 -7.95 9.46 15.94
C ASP A 360 -6.55 9.25 16.57
N ARG A 361 -5.57 8.77 15.78
CA ARG A 361 -4.27 8.29 16.29
C ARG A 361 -3.06 8.93 15.63
N LEU A 362 -3.28 9.56 14.48
CA LEU A 362 -2.25 10.27 13.70
C LEU A 362 -2.58 11.74 13.55
#